data_230f35c2a8879285232b98688e923a6c
#
_entry.id   230f35c2a8879285232b98688e923a6c
#
_cell.length_a   1.000
_cell.length_b   1.000
_cell.length_c   1.000
_cell.angle_alpha   90.00
_cell.angle_beta   90.00
_cell.angle_gamma   90.00
#
_symmetry.space_group_name_H-M   'P 1'
#
loop_
_entity.id
_entity.type
_entity.pdbx_description
1 polymer ?
#
loop_
_entity_poly.entity_id
_entity_poly.type
_entity_poly.pdbx_seq_one_letter_code
_entity_poly.pdbx_strand_id
1 'polypeptide(L)'
;MTTQPNILFISLDTVRADVAYSGKYPGVERLRASGVSFTQAISSCPLTPVSHATVFTGLQPPRHGVRHLFREALDKRVPTLAECLSTAGYTTGAVVSCPGMNRWYGMDRGFDFYDDEIPPLPDGRDPLSVGDVKLRGLALKRAPLVVERATSWLRSLDGAGPFFLFAHFFDAHWPYEPPEDVGVEVANPYEGEIAYTDHYVQLLLRRIAEMGHDIESMLVVCFSDHGEDLAGWYPNDHAGDLGHPYEEGHGCLLFDATQHVPLVISGPGVPVGMSVDSQVRLVDIMPTVLDHLGLAPRSSDGASLTELFEGGTGASREAYSETYFPQERAAASDDYPDLKALHAVRADGRKVIWEADGRRVWAYDLAADPDELGGRVLVSDEDA
;
A
#
# COMPACT_ATOMS: atom_id res chain seq x y z
N MET A 1 13.00 -30.28 -10.83
CA MET A 1 13.16 -28.92 -10.28
C MET A 1 11.89 -28.18 -10.69
N THR A 2 11.05 -27.80 -9.76
CA THR A 2 9.92 -26.91 -10.05
C THR A 2 10.49 -25.60 -10.54
N THR A 3 10.06 -25.15 -11.72
CA THR A 3 10.46 -23.83 -12.24
C THR A 3 9.92 -22.76 -11.28
N GLN A 4 10.77 -21.83 -10.85
CA GLN A 4 10.34 -20.70 -10.03
C GLN A 4 9.29 -19.87 -10.81
N PRO A 5 8.13 -19.49 -10.22
CA PRO A 5 7.12 -18.71 -10.92
C PRO A 5 7.63 -17.28 -11.18
N ASN A 6 7.16 -16.66 -12.24
CA ASN A 6 7.25 -15.21 -12.37
C ASN A 6 6.47 -14.54 -11.25
N ILE A 7 6.87 -13.33 -10.85
CA ILE A 7 6.24 -12.59 -9.76
C ILE A 7 5.75 -11.25 -10.27
N LEU A 8 4.50 -10.90 -9.96
CA LEU A 8 3.90 -9.60 -10.25
C LEU A 8 3.36 -8.99 -8.97
N PHE A 9 3.91 -7.85 -8.57
CA PHE A 9 3.33 -7.00 -7.55
C PHE A 9 2.56 -5.86 -8.20
N ILE A 10 1.32 -5.67 -7.76
CA ILE A 10 0.43 -4.57 -8.16
C ILE A 10 0.14 -3.78 -6.89
N SER A 11 0.65 -2.57 -6.79
CA SER A 11 0.32 -1.63 -5.73
C SER A 11 -0.67 -0.59 -6.24
N LEU A 12 -1.80 -0.48 -5.54
CA LEU A 12 -2.87 0.48 -5.80
C LEU A 12 -2.80 1.54 -4.71
N ASP A 13 -2.19 2.69 -5.00
CA ASP A 13 -2.00 3.75 -4.01
C ASP A 13 -3.35 4.29 -3.49
N THR A 14 -3.46 4.53 -2.20
CA THR A 14 -4.63 5.12 -1.50
C THR A 14 -5.94 4.34 -1.59
N VAL A 15 -5.95 3.08 -2.06
CA VAL A 15 -7.20 2.33 -2.25
C VAL A 15 -7.67 1.67 -0.95
N ARG A 16 -8.87 2.05 -0.49
CA ARG A 16 -9.54 1.49 0.70
C ARG A 16 -10.04 0.07 0.44
N ALA A 17 -10.02 -0.78 1.47
CA ALA A 17 -10.52 -2.15 1.36
C ALA A 17 -12.04 -2.23 1.12
N ASP A 18 -12.83 -1.40 1.81
CA ASP A 18 -14.29 -1.36 1.68
C ASP A 18 -14.72 -0.96 0.25
N VAL A 19 -13.97 -0.08 -0.41
CA VAL A 19 -14.22 0.32 -1.79
C VAL A 19 -13.73 -0.75 -2.77
N ALA A 20 -12.50 -1.24 -2.63
CA ALA A 20 -11.93 -2.25 -3.51
C ALA A 20 -12.76 -3.54 -3.55
N TYR A 21 -13.31 -3.94 -2.40
CA TYR A 21 -14.09 -5.19 -2.26
C TYR A 21 -15.61 -5.00 -2.45
N SER A 22 -16.04 -3.86 -3.00
CA SER A 22 -17.45 -3.58 -3.27
C SER A 22 -18.07 -4.42 -4.40
N GLY A 23 -17.27 -5.18 -5.15
CA GLY A 23 -17.72 -5.95 -6.31
C GLY A 23 -17.81 -5.14 -7.61
N LYS A 24 -17.45 -3.85 -7.60
CA LYS A 24 -17.55 -2.95 -8.76
C LYS A 24 -16.36 -3.05 -9.72
N TYR A 25 -15.20 -3.57 -9.28
CA TYR A 25 -13.93 -3.52 -10.01
C TYR A 25 -13.54 -4.89 -10.56
N PRO A 26 -13.79 -5.17 -11.87
CA PRO A 26 -13.61 -6.51 -12.43
C PRO A 26 -12.18 -7.06 -12.37
N GLY A 27 -11.15 -6.19 -12.38
CA GLY A 27 -9.76 -6.60 -12.24
C GLY A 27 -9.46 -7.11 -10.85
N VAL A 28 -9.88 -6.37 -9.81
CA VAL A 28 -9.77 -6.79 -8.41
C VAL A 28 -10.58 -8.08 -8.18
N GLU A 29 -11.83 -8.15 -8.67
CA GLU A 29 -12.68 -9.32 -8.51
C GLU A 29 -12.10 -10.56 -9.20
N ARG A 30 -11.47 -10.40 -10.36
CA ARG A 30 -10.77 -11.50 -11.04
C ARG A 30 -9.60 -12.02 -10.19
N LEU A 31 -8.80 -11.15 -9.59
CA LEU A 31 -7.69 -11.56 -8.73
C LEU A 31 -8.22 -12.28 -7.47
N ARG A 32 -9.28 -11.76 -6.84
CA ARG A 32 -9.95 -12.41 -5.71
C ARG A 32 -10.47 -13.78 -6.05
N ALA A 33 -11.08 -13.93 -7.23
CA ALA A 33 -11.59 -15.20 -7.71
C ALA A 33 -10.49 -16.22 -8.01
N SER A 34 -9.26 -15.77 -8.33
CA SER A 34 -8.14 -16.65 -8.68
C SER A 34 -7.17 -16.94 -7.53
N GLY A 35 -7.40 -16.36 -6.34
CA GLY A 35 -6.46 -16.47 -5.21
C GLY A 35 -7.12 -16.41 -3.85
N VAL A 36 -6.32 -15.96 -2.86
CA VAL A 36 -6.74 -15.69 -1.49
C VAL A 36 -6.88 -14.19 -1.32
N SER A 37 -8.04 -13.72 -0.88
CA SER A 37 -8.29 -12.34 -0.46
C SER A 37 -8.29 -12.24 1.06
N PHE A 38 -7.56 -11.26 1.59
CA PHE A 38 -7.51 -10.97 3.02
C PHE A 38 -8.42 -9.78 3.31
N THR A 39 -9.51 -10.02 4.04
CA THR A 39 -10.53 -8.99 4.31
C THR A 39 -10.12 -8.02 5.40
N GLN A 40 -9.05 -8.30 6.15
CA GLN A 40 -8.57 -7.49 7.26
C GLN A 40 -7.04 -7.29 7.17
N ALA A 41 -6.57 -6.71 6.05
CA ALA A 41 -5.17 -6.36 5.89
C ALA A 41 -4.93 -4.90 6.36
N ILE A 42 -3.93 -4.70 7.22
CA ILE A 42 -3.66 -3.42 7.87
C ILE A 42 -2.29 -2.88 7.45
N SER A 43 -2.27 -1.61 7.03
CA SER A 43 -1.06 -0.86 6.73
C SER A 43 -0.35 -0.39 8.01
N SER A 44 0.96 -0.23 7.94
CA SER A 44 1.77 0.29 9.05
C SER A 44 1.87 1.81 9.09
N CYS A 45 1.45 2.49 8.02
CA CYS A 45 1.52 3.95 7.93
C CYS A 45 0.67 4.45 6.75
N PRO A 46 -0.05 5.57 6.89
CA PRO A 46 -0.80 6.19 5.79
C PRO A 46 0.09 7.09 4.92
N LEU A 47 1.30 6.63 4.59
CA LEU A 47 2.25 7.36 3.74
C LEU A 47 2.95 6.39 2.79
N THR A 48 2.88 6.67 1.50
CA THR A 48 3.39 5.82 0.41
C THR A 48 4.82 5.30 0.64
N PRO A 49 5.85 6.14 0.91
CA PRO A 49 7.21 5.64 1.07
C PRO A 49 7.40 4.78 2.32
N VAL A 50 6.67 5.09 3.40
CA VAL A 50 6.80 4.38 4.68
C VAL A 50 6.16 2.99 4.59
N SER A 51 4.96 2.92 4.02
CA SER A 51 4.24 1.65 3.82
C SER A 51 4.98 0.73 2.83
N HIS A 52 5.45 1.27 1.69
CA HIS A 52 6.23 0.45 0.74
C HIS A 52 7.57 -0.02 1.31
N ALA A 53 8.24 0.80 2.13
CA ALA A 53 9.42 0.35 2.86
C ALA A 53 9.10 -0.84 3.77
N THR A 54 7.93 -0.83 4.44
CA THR A 54 7.45 -1.96 5.24
C THR A 54 7.23 -3.21 4.37
N VAL A 55 6.54 -3.07 3.22
CA VAL A 55 6.28 -4.18 2.29
C VAL A 55 7.58 -4.79 1.75
N PHE A 56 8.54 -3.95 1.33
CA PHE A 56 9.77 -4.42 0.72
C PHE A 56 10.79 -4.98 1.71
N THR A 57 10.69 -4.65 2.99
CA THR A 57 11.68 -5.10 3.99
C THR A 57 11.14 -6.12 4.97
N GLY A 58 9.81 -6.24 5.10
CA GLY A 58 9.18 -7.04 6.16
C GLY A 58 9.45 -6.48 7.55
N LEU A 59 9.84 -5.21 7.66
CA LEU A 59 10.11 -4.52 8.93
C LEU A 59 9.11 -3.40 9.17
N GLN A 60 8.82 -3.14 10.44
CA GLN A 60 8.01 -1.99 10.86
C GLN A 60 8.80 -0.67 10.71
N PRO A 61 8.12 0.50 10.59
CA PRO A 61 8.76 1.79 10.40
C PRO A 61 9.89 2.11 11.38
N PRO A 62 9.78 1.81 12.68
CA PRO A 62 10.89 2.05 13.62
C PRO A 62 12.16 1.24 13.31
N ARG A 63 12.03 0.12 12.58
CA ARG A 63 13.17 -0.77 12.28
C ARG A 63 13.76 -0.55 10.89
N HIS A 64 12.95 -0.25 9.87
CA HIS A 64 13.50 0.08 8.55
C HIS A 64 13.94 1.55 8.44
N GLY A 65 13.51 2.43 9.36
CA GLY A 65 14.00 3.79 9.54
C GLY A 65 13.40 4.85 8.61
N VAL A 66 12.58 4.50 7.63
CA VAL A 66 11.80 5.46 6.82
C VAL A 66 10.50 5.74 7.56
N ARG A 67 10.33 6.96 8.09
CA ARG A 67 9.18 7.34 8.94
C ARG A 67 8.50 8.63 8.51
N HIS A 68 9.12 9.37 7.60
CA HIS A 68 8.67 10.69 7.14
C HIS A 68 8.68 10.78 5.62
N LEU A 69 7.95 11.75 5.09
CA LEU A 69 8.07 12.12 3.68
C LEU A 69 9.39 12.87 3.43
N PHE A 70 10.16 12.42 2.45
CA PHE A 70 11.37 13.09 1.92
C PHE A 70 12.45 13.40 2.98
N ARG A 71 12.55 12.60 4.04
CA ARG A 71 13.55 12.81 5.11
C ARG A 71 14.55 11.69 5.23
N GLU A 72 14.10 10.42 5.20
CA GLU A 72 14.95 9.26 5.39
C GLU A 72 14.95 8.39 4.15
N ALA A 73 16.04 7.68 3.94
CA ALA A 73 16.16 6.59 3.00
C ALA A 73 16.44 5.29 3.76
N LEU A 74 16.11 4.16 3.15
CA LEU A 74 16.37 2.82 3.70
C LEU A 74 17.85 2.64 4.02
N ASP A 75 18.16 2.23 5.24
CA ASP A 75 19.51 1.86 5.63
C ASP A 75 20.01 0.74 4.70
N LYS A 76 21.22 0.90 4.17
CA LYS A 76 21.85 -0.08 3.25
C LYS A 76 22.03 -1.48 3.87
N ARG A 77 21.96 -1.58 5.20
CA ARG A 77 22.03 -2.85 5.94
C ARG A 77 20.70 -3.60 5.99
N VAL A 78 19.61 -2.93 5.68
CA VAL A 78 18.27 -3.55 5.63
C VAL A 78 18.07 -4.14 4.24
N PRO A 79 17.97 -5.49 4.12
CA PRO A 79 17.74 -6.12 2.82
C PRO A 79 16.33 -5.86 2.32
N THR A 80 16.17 -5.69 1.01
CA THR A 80 14.87 -5.58 0.35
C THR A 80 14.43 -6.91 -0.26
N LEU A 81 13.13 -7.04 -0.52
CA LEU A 81 12.59 -8.19 -1.24
C LEU A 81 13.24 -8.33 -2.64
N ALA A 82 13.43 -7.21 -3.35
CA ALA A 82 14.07 -7.22 -4.67
C ALA A 82 15.50 -7.72 -4.61
N GLU A 83 16.29 -7.34 -3.58
CA GLU A 83 17.64 -7.89 -3.37
C GLU A 83 17.61 -9.40 -3.10
N CYS A 84 16.61 -9.88 -2.34
CA CYS A 84 16.45 -11.32 -2.10
C CYS A 84 16.11 -12.07 -3.38
N LEU A 85 15.18 -11.55 -4.19
CA LEU A 85 14.76 -12.15 -5.45
C LEU A 85 15.85 -12.10 -6.51
N SER A 86 16.56 -10.98 -6.65
CA SER A 86 17.73 -10.87 -7.52
C SER A 86 18.82 -11.92 -7.17
N THR A 87 19.10 -12.09 -5.87
CA THR A 87 20.02 -13.12 -5.37
C THR A 87 19.53 -14.54 -5.71
N ALA A 88 18.20 -14.75 -5.76
CA ALA A 88 17.59 -16.02 -6.14
C ALA A 88 17.52 -16.24 -7.68
N GLY A 89 18.04 -15.30 -8.48
CA GLY A 89 18.13 -15.42 -9.94
C GLY A 89 16.96 -14.82 -10.72
N TYR A 90 16.13 -14.00 -10.08
CA TYR A 90 15.11 -13.23 -10.78
C TYR A 90 15.70 -12.01 -11.49
N THR A 91 15.26 -11.75 -12.71
CA THR A 91 15.42 -10.42 -13.33
C THR A 91 14.34 -9.50 -12.77
N THR A 92 14.74 -8.34 -12.24
CA THR A 92 13.87 -7.52 -11.40
C THR A 92 13.60 -6.17 -12.03
N GLY A 93 12.32 -5.78 -12.13
CA GLY A 93 11.92 -4.50 -12.68
C GLY A 93 10.84 -3.83 -11.86
N ALA A 94 10.88 -2.51 -11.79
CA ALA A 94 9.87 -1.69 -11.16
C ALA A 94 9.48 -0.51 -12.04
N VAL A 95 8.19 -0.17 -12.03
CA VAL A 95 7.64 1.06 -12.58
C VAL A 95 6.82 1.73 -11.50
N VAL A 96 7.28 2.90 -11.04
CA VAL A 96 6.62 3.64 -9.95
C VAL A 96 6.03 4.95 -10.45
N SER A 97 4.94 5.40 -9.82
CA SER A 97 4.04 6.42 -10.37
C SER A 97 4.12 7.77 -9.69
N CYS A 98 4.81 7.88 -8.55
CA CYS A 98 4.84 9.13 -7.78
C CYS A 98 6.21 9.43 -7.18
N PRO A 99 6.47 10.69 -6.79
CA PRO A 99 7.71 11.10 -6.14
C PRO A 99 7.98 10.38 -4.81
N GLY A 100 6.94 9.89 -4.11
CA GLY A 100 7.04 9.11 -2.89
C GLY A 100 7.75 7.77 -3.07
N MET A 101 7.87 7.29 -4.30
CA MET A 101 8.56 6.06 -4.66
C MET A 101 9.89 6.30 -5.40
N ASN A 102 10.42 7.53 -5.37
CA ASN A 102 11.69 7.83 -6.02
C ASN A 102 12.84 7.01 -5.43
N ARG A 103 13.82 6.64 -6.27
CA ARG A 103 15.04 5.89 -5.88
C ARG A 103 15.83 6.52 -4.74
N TRP A 104 15.63 7.81 -4.47
CA TRP A 104 16.23 8.49 -3.33
C TRP A 104 15.94 7.80 -2.00
N TYR A 105 14.77 7.15 -1.87
CA TYR A 105 14.43 6.37 -0.69
C TYR A 105 15.21 5.06 -0.56
N GLY A 106 15.99 4.67 -1.57
CA GLY A 106 16.74 3.41 -1.62
C GLY A 106 15.85 2.18 -1.86
N MET A 107 14.63 2.38 -2.38
CA MET A 107 13.71 1.29 -2.73
C MET A 107 14.02 0.66 -4.08
N ASP A 108 14.88 1.31 -4.89
CA ASP A 108 15.43 0.78 -6.15
C ASP A 108 16.43 -0.36 -5.94
N ARG A 109 16.89 -0.57 -4.71
CA ARG A 109 17.90 -1.60 -4.41
C ARG A 109 17.36 -3.00 -4.70
N GLY A 110 18.16 -3.74 -5.50
CA GLY A 110 17.84 -5.08 -5.96
C GLY A 110 16.98 -5.12 -7.23
N PHE A 111 16.56 -3.97 -7.77
CA PHE A 111 15.96 -3.89 -9.10
C PHE A 111 17.03 -3.65 -10.18
N ASP A 112 17.00 -4.46 -11.23
CA ASP A 112 17.84 -4.27 -12.42
C ASP A 112 17.31 -3.10 -13.29
N PHE A 113 16.00 -2.86 -13.24
CA PHE A 113 15.32 -1.76 -13.88
C PHE A 113 14.40 -1.08 -12.88
N TYR A 114 14.53 0.24 -12.73
CA TYR A 114 13.68 1.05 -11.85
C TYR A 114 13.28 2.33 -12.56
N ASP A 115 12.04 2.40 -13.01
CA ASP A 115 11.48 3.58 -13.70
C ASP A 115 10.73 4.46 -12.69
N ASP A 116 11.45 5.45 -12.15
CA ASP A 116 10.93 6.52 -11.28
C ASP A 116 10.89 7.89 -11.99
N GLU A 117 10.93 7.90 -13.32
CA GLU A 117 10.75 9.09 -14.12
C GLU A 117 9.28 9.55 -14.04
N ILE A 118 9.03 10.63 -13.29
CA ILE A 118 7.71 11.23 -13.16
C ILE A 118 7.56 12.35 -14.18
N PRO A 119 6.45 12.43 -14.93
CA PRO A 119 6.18 13.52 -15.85
C PRO A 119 6.26 14.88 -15.15
N PRO A 120 6.66 15.96 -15.86
CA PRO A 120 6.67 17.30 -15.31
C PRO A 120 5.27 17.71 -14.81
N LEU A 121 5.26 18.61 -13.83
CA LEU A 121 4.03 19.30 -13.43
C LEU A 121 3.37 20.01 -14.64
N PRO A 122 2.07 20.35 -14.59
CA PRO A 122 1.38 21.05 -15.69
C PRO A 122 2.04 22.37 -16.10
N ASP A 123 2.78 23.01 -15.20
CA ASP A 123 3.56 24.24 -15.48
C ASP A 123 4.99 23.97 -16.00
N GLY A 124 5.34 22.70 -16.24
CA GLY A 124 6.63 22.26 -16.77
C GLY A 124 7.75 22.11 -15.75
N ARG A 125 7.51 22.36 -14.45
CA ARG A 125 8.53 22.17 -13.39
C ARG A 125 8.74 20.67 -13.11
N ASP A 126 9.97 20.35 -12.74
CA ASP A 126 10.29 19.04 -12.18
C ASP A 126 9.63 18.89 -10.78
N PRO A 127 8.78 17.87 -10.59
CA PRO A 127 8.11 17.62 -9.31
C PRO A 127 9.08 17.49 -8.13
N LEU A 128 10.25 16.91 -8.36
CA LEU A 128 11.26 16.72 -7.31
C LEU A 128 11.94 18.02 -6.90
N SER A 129 11.90 19.05 -7.75
CA SER A 129 12.46 20.37 -7.46
C SER A 129 11.54 21.27 -6.63
N VAL A 130 10.28 20.89 -6.46
CA VAL A 130 9.26 21.68 -5.75
C VAL A 130 9.22 21.29 -4.27
N GLY A 131 9.33 22.28 -3.38
CA GLY A 131 9.27 22.06 -1.93
C GLY A 131 7.86 21.81 -1.38
N ASP A 132 6.83 22.23 -2.11
CA ASP A 132 5.43 22.08 -1.71
C ASP A 132 4.95 20.64 -1.94
N VAL A 133 4.56 19.97 -0.84
CA VAL A 133 4.10 18.56 -0.85
C VAL A 133 2.80 18.40 -1.65
N LYS A 134 1.87 19.38 -1.57
CA LYS A 134 0.62 19.34 -2.35
C LYS A 134 0.90 19.42 -3.85
N LEU A 135 1.80 20.31 -4.27
CA LEU A 135 2.19 20.38 -5.68
C LEU A 135 2.89 19.12 -6.17
N ARG A 136 3.69 18.47 -5.31
CA ARG A 136 4.29 17.16 -5.64
C ARG A 136 3.24 16.07 -5.83
N GLY A 137 2.15 16.10 -5.05
CA GLY A 137 1.02 15.17 -5.19
C GLY A 137 0.29 15.26 -6.54
N LEU A 138 0.43 16.39 -7.27
CA LEU A 138 -0.10 16.54 -8.63
C LEU A 138 0.76 15.84 -9.69
N ALA A 139 1.96 15.44 -9.34
CA ALA A 139 2.90 14.82 -10.26
C ALA A 139 2.78 13.31 -10.20
N LEU A 140 2.11 12.74 -11.18
CA LEU A 140 1.92 11.30 -11.25
C LEU A 140 2.17 10.77 -12.66
N LYS A 141 2.62 9.53 -12.70
CA LYS A 141 2.65 8.72 -13.90
C LYS A 141 1.32 7.98 -13.97
N ARG A 142 0.41 8.42 -14.84
CA ARG A 142 -0.92 7.83 -15.02
C ARG A 142 -0.84 6.35 -15.43
N ALA A 143 -1.85 5.58 -15.09
CA ALA A 143 -1.94 4.14 -15.33
C ALA A 143 -1.59 3.68 -16.77
N PRO A 144 -1.98 4.37 -17.86
CA PRO A 144 -1.55 4.01 -19.22
C PRO A 144 -0.03 3.96 -19.37
N LEU A 145 0.67 4.94 -18.81
CA LEU A 145 2.13 5.04 -18.92
C LEU A 145 2.81 3.96 -18.05
N VAL A 146 2.25 3.64 -16.89
CA VAL A 146 2.72 2.51 -16.06
C VAL A 146 2.66 1.22 -16.85
N VAL A 147 1.51 0.92 -17.48
CA VAL A 147 1.33 -0.28 -18.30
C VAL A 147 2.27 -0.30 -19.49
N GLU A 148 2.45 0.84 -20.17
CA GLU A 148 3.38 0.96 -21.31
C GLU A 148 4.82 0.65 -20.89
N ARG A 149 5.31 1.28 -19.82
CA ARG A 149 6.69 1.11 -19.31
C ARG A 149 6.93 -0.31 -18.82
N ALA A 150 5.99 -0.86 -18.02
CA ALA A 150 6.07 -2.24 -17.53
C ALA A 150 6.11 -3.25 -18.68
N THR A 151 5.23 -3.11 -19.68
CA THR A 151 5.20 -4.03 -20.82
C THR A 151 6.39 -3.83 -21.77
N SER A 152 6.95 -2.64 -21.87
CA SER A 152 8.17 -2.37 -22.64
C SER A 152 9.38 -3.04 -22.00
N TRP A 153 9.50 -2.95 -20.66
CA TRP A 153 10.53 -3.66 -19.94
C TRP A 153 10.40 -5.19 -20.10
N LEU A 154 9.21 -5.75 -19.92
CA LEU A 154 8.99 -7.20 -20.10
C LEU A 154 9.40 -7.68 -21.50
N ARG A 155 9.11 -6.90 -22.57
CA ARG A 155 9.54 -7.23 -23.93
C ARG A 155 11.06 -7.16 -24.13
N SER A 156 11.77 -6.43 -23.29
CA SER A 156 13.23 -6.33 -23.36
C SER A 156 13.95 -7.51 -22.73
N LEU A 157 13.22 -8.37 -21.99
CA LEU A 157 13.78 -9.57 -21.38
C LEU A 157 14.07 -10.61 -22.46
N ASP A 158 15.20 -11.29 -22.33
CA ASP A 158 15.62 -12.35 -23.25
C ASP A 158 14.90 -13.70 -23.00
N GLY A 159 14.03 -13.75 -21.98
CA GLY A 159 13.26 -14.93 -21.60
C GLY A 159 14.05 -16.04 -20.89
N ALA A 160 15.29 -15.78 -20.49
CA ALA A 160 16.19 -16.78 -19.95
C ALA A 160 16.00 -17.11 -18.46
N GLY A 161 15.00 -16.57 -17.78
CA GLY A 161 14.76 -16.82 -16.34
C GLY A 161 13.46 -16.24 -15.81
N PRO A 162 13.15 -16.45 -14.51
CA PRO A 162 12.01 -15.85 -13.89
C PRO A 162 12.20 -14.34 -13.71
N PHE A 163 11.11 -13.58 -13.77
CA PHE A 163 11.13 -12.14 -13.47
C PHE A 163 10.32 -11.80 -12.25
N PHE A 164 10.66 -10.68 -11.62
CA PHE A 164 9.87 -9.94 -10.64
C PHE A 164 9.54 -8.57 -11.20
N LEU A 165 8.26 -8.28 -11.41
CA LEU A 165 7.77 -6.96 -11.79
C LEU A 165 6.98 -6.33 -10.64
N PHE A 166 7.36 -5.12 -10.25
CA PHE A 166 6.58 -4.24 -9.38
C PHE A 166 5.95 -3.12 -10.21
N ALA A 167 4.63 -3.05 -10.24
CA ALA A 167 3.87 -2.01 -10.93
C ALA A 167 3.05 -1.22 -9.90
N HIS A 168 3.38 0.06 -9.74
CA HIS A 168 2.75 0.96 -8.80
C HIS A 168 1.84 1.94 -9.54
N PHE A 169 0.55 1.99 -9.15
CA PHE A 169 -0.48 2.85 -9.71
C PHE A 169 -0.87 3.90 -8.66
N PHE A 170 -0.87 5.16 -9.04
CA PHE A 170 -1.09 6.30 -8.15
C PHE A 170 -2.35 7.11 -8.52
N ASP A 171 -3.15 6.61 -9.45
CA ASP A 171 -4.27 7.37 -10.02
C ASP A 171 -5.39 7.65 -9.00
N ALA A 172 -5.61 6.77 -8.03
CA ALA A 172 -6.61 6.96 -6.98
C ALA A 172 -6.21 7.99 -5.90
N HIS A 173 -4.97 8.48 -5.93
CA HIS A 173 -4.51 9.57 -5.07
C HIS A 173 -5.09 10.92 -5.53
N TRP A 174 -5.27 11.85 -4.58
CA TRP A 174 -5.66 13.23 -4.89
C TRP A 174 -4.72 13.88 -5.95
N PRO A 175 -5.25 14.72 -6.90
CA PRO A 175 -6.65 15.11 -7.11
C PRO A 175 -7.43 14.01 -7.84
N TYR A 176 -8.72 13.88 -7.53
CA TYR A 176 -9.59 12.89 -8.14
C TYR A 176 -10.19 13.45 -9.43
N GLU A 177 -9.53 13.21 -10.55
CA GLU A 177 -9.89 13.68 -11.89
C GLU A 177 -10.02 12.51 -12.88
N PRO A 178 -10.95 11.56 -12.62
CA PRO A 178 -11.13 10.42 -13.52
C PRO A 178 -11.68 10.87 -14.88
N PRO A 179 -11.48 10.09 -15.95
CA PRO A 179 -12.20 10.29 -17.20
C PRO A 179 -13.72 10.25 -16.99
N GLU A 180 -14.48 10.96 -17.86
CA GLU A 180 -15.95 11.01 -17.80
C GLU A 180 -16.62 9.63 -17.90
N ASP A 181 -16.03 8.70 -18.64
CA ASP A 181 -16.49 7.31 -18.77
C ASP A 181 -15.41 6.35 -18.29
N VAL A 182 -15.66 5.75 -17.13
CA VAL A 182 -14.79 4.71 -16.54
C VAL A 182 -15.37 3.31 -16.66
N GLY A 183 -16.49 3.15 -17.39
CA GLY A 183 -17.08 1.85 -17.72
C GLY A 183 -17.86 1.18 -16.60
N VAL A 184 -17.98 1.79 -15.43
CA VAL A 184 -18.76 1.33 -14.28
C VAL A 184 -19.47 2.50 -13.60
N GLU A 185 -20.55 2.22 -12.88
CA GLU A 185 -21.24 3.23 -12.07
C GLU A 185 -20.42 3.52 -10.79
N VAL A 186 -20.07 4.77 -10.60
CA VAL A 186 -19.29 5.25 -9.46
C VAL A 186 -20.05 6.28 -8.64
N ALA A 187 -19.87 6.29 -7.33
CA ALA A 187 -20.57 7.20 -6.43
C ALA A 187 -19.87 8.58 -6.34
N ASN A 188 -18.58 8.64 -6.61
CA ASN A 188 -17.77 9.84 -6.46
C ASN A 188 -16.50 9.75 -7.37
N PRO A 189 -15.76 10.86 -7.56
CA PRO A 189 -14.57 10.87 -8.40
C PRO A 189 -13.46 9.92 -7.94
N TYR A 190 -13.29 9.66 -6.64
CA TYR A 190 -12.31 8.71 -6.12
C TYR A 190 -12.59 7.28 -6.61
N GLU A 191 -13.86 6.82 -6.53
CA GLU A 191 -14.25 5.55 -7.13
C GLU A 191 -14.00 5.51 -8.65
N GLY A 192 -14.14 6.67 -9.31
CA GLY A 192 -13.82 6.82 -10.75
C GLY A 192 -12.34 6.57 -11.03
N GLU A 193 -11.43 7.07 -10.21
CA GLU A 193 -10.00 6.82 -10.36
C GLU A 193 -9.64 5.35 -10.07
N ILE A 194 -10.30 4.71 -9.11
CA ILE A 194 -10.13 3.28 -8.85
C ILE A 194 -10.60 2.46 -10.07
N ALA A 195 -11.76 2.78 -10.64
CA ALA A 195 -12.27 2.11 -11.83
C ALA A 195 -11.34 2.28 -13.04
N TYR A 196 -10.79 3.48 -13.22
CA TYR A 196 -9.78 3.75 -14.23
C TYR A 196 -8.52 2.92 -14.02
N THR A 197 -7.99 2.88 -12.80
CA THR A 197 -6.83 2.06 -12.44
C THR A 197 -7.11 0.58 -12.68
N ASP A 198 -8.26 0.08 -12.25
CA ASP A 198 -8.67 -1.32 -12.43
C ASP A 198 -8.70 -1.73 -13.92
N HIS A 199 -9.19 -0.84 -14.79
CA HIS A 199 -9.14 -1.05 -16.23
C HIS A 199 -7.70 -1.27 -16.74
N TYR A 200 -6.74 -0.50 -16.25
CA TYR A 200 -5.33 -0.62 -16.66
C TYR A 200 -4.62 -1.80 -16.00
N VAL A 201 -5.00 -2.19 -14.78
CA VAL A 201 -4.57 -3.45 -14.19
C VAL A 201 -5.00 -4.63 -15.06
N GLN A 202 -6.27 -4.67 -15.49
CA GLN A 202 -6.73 -5.69 -16.43
C GLN A 202 -5.96 -5.66 -17.76
N LEU A 203 -5.65 -4.47 -18.27
CA LEU A 203 -4.86 -4.32 -19.49
C LEU A 203 -3.43 -4.86 -19.30
N LEU A 204 -2.79 -4.57 -18.16
CA LEU A 204 -1.47 -5.12 -17.82
C LEU A 204 -1.49 -6.64 -17.82
N LEU A 205 -2.44 -7.27 -17.11
CA LEU A 205 -2.58 -8.72 -17.05
C LEU A 205 -2.80 -9.34 -18.43
N ARG A 206 -3.66 -8.73 -19.26
CA ARG A 206 -3.89 -9.19 -20.65
C ARG A 206 -2.60 -9.10 -21.48
N ARG A 207 -1.86 -8.00 -21.41
CA ARG A 207 -0.62 -7.83 -22.19
C ARG A 207 0.48 -8.80 -21.74
N ILE A 208 0.57 -9.09 -20.46
CA ILE A 208 1.47 -10.13 -19.94
C ILE A 208 1.09 -11.49 -20.54
N ALA A 209 -0.20 -11.83 -20.54
CA ALA A 209 -0.69 -13.07 -21.16
C ALA A 209 -0.42 -13.13 -22.68
N GLU A 210 -0.63 -12.03 -23.41
CA GLU A 210 -0.33 -11.90 -24.83
C GLU A 210 1.17 -12.09 -25.17
N MET A 211 2.07 -11.81 -24.22
CA MET A 211 3.50 -12.10 -24.33
C MET A 211 3.85 -13.57 -24.04
N GLY A 212 2.88 -14.42 -23.74
CA GLY A 212 3.05 -15.85 -23.49
C GLY A 212 3.28 -16.22 -22.04
N HIS A 213 3.12 -15.27 -21.10
CA HIS A 213 3.17 -15.59 -19.67
C HIS A 213 1.77 -15.92 -19.15
N ASP A 214 1.61 -17.14 -18.65
CA ASP A 214 0.36 -17.56 -18.02
C ASP A 214 0.22 -16.93 -16.63
N ILE A 215 -0.79 -16.08 -16.44
CA ILE A 215 -1.05 -15.36 -15.19
C ILE A 215 -1.33 -16.32 -14.03
N GLU A 216 -2.00 -17.44 -14.28
CA GLU A 216 -2.30 -18.45 -13.25
C GLU A 216 -1.04 -19.19 -12.77
N SER A 217 0.01 -19.18 -13.59
CA SER A 217 1.34 -19.72 -13.24
C SER A 217 2.28 -18.68 -12.63
N MET A 218 1.82 -17.46 -12.41
CA MET A 218 2.59 -16.38 -11.76
C MET A 218 2.15 -16.22 -10.31
N LEU A 219 3.07 -15.88 -9.43
CA LEU A 219 2.73 -15.34 -8.10
C LEU A 219 2.34 -13.88 -8.25
N VAL A 220 1.06 -13.56 -8.08
CA VAL A 220 0.55 -12.19 -8.13
C VAL A 220 0.20 -11.74 -6.71
N VAL A 221 0.74 -10.59 -6.29
CA VAL A 221 0.40 -9.91 -5.04
C VAL A 221 -0.18 -8.54 -5.39
N CYS A 222 -1.47 -8.35 -5.14
CA CYS A 222 -2.16 -7.09 -5.34
C CYS A 222 -2.55 -6.52 -3.98
N PHE A 223 -2.14 -5.28 -3.71
CA PHE A 223 -2.38 -4.62 -2.43
C PHE A 223 -2.51 -3.11 -2.62
N SER A 224 -3.09 -2.42 -1.62
CA SER A 224 -2.90 -0.99 -1.45
C SER A 224 -1.92 -0.73 -0.32
N ASP A 225 -1.15 0.33 -0.42
CA ASP A 225 -0.18 0.74 0.60
C ASP A 225 -0.87 1.40 1.81
N HIS A 226 -1.91 2.20 1.58
CA HIS A 226 -2.81 2.78 2.59
C HIS A 226 -4.15 3.12 1.94
N GLY A 227 -5.11 3.55 2.75
CA GLY A 227 -6.40 4.04 2.30
C GLY A 227 -6.44 5.57 2.20
N GLU A 228 -7.66 6.11 2.20
CA GLU A 228 -7.95 7.53 1.98
C GLU A 228 -9.11 7.97 2.86
N ASP A 229 -8.98 9.11 3.54
CA ASP A 229 -10.09 9.81 4.20
C ASP A 229 -10.64 10.86 3.23
N LEU A 230 -11.88 10.73 2.86
CA LEU A 230 -12.51 11.51 1.79
C LEU A 230 -13.42 12.64 2.33
N ALA A 231 -13.18 13.02 3.58
CA ALA A 231 -13.82 14.18 4.21
C ALA A 231 -15.37 14.14 4.16
N GLY A 232 -15.95 12.96 4.44
CA GLY A 232 -17.40 12.77 4.57
C GLY A 232 -18.08 12.18 3.33
N TRP A 233 -17.34 11.65 2.35
CA TRP A 233 -17.94 10.85 1.27
C TRP A 233 -18.33 9.45 1.74
N TYR A 234 -17.68 8.95 2.79
CA TYR A 234 -17.98 7.67 3.44
C TYR A 234 -18.32 7.85 4.92
N PRO A 235 -19.13 6.97 5.51
CA PRO A 235 -19.53 7.07 6.92
C PRO A 235 -18.36 7.04 7.91
N ASN A 236 -17.26 6.40 7.56
CA ASN A 236 -16.06 6.25 8.37
C ASN A 236 -14.93 7.22 7.97
N ASP A 237 -15.26 8.35 7.36
CA ASP A 237 -14.34 9.45 7.18
C ASP A 237 -14.26 10.29 8.47
N HIS A 238 -13.04 10.70 8.84
CA HIS A 238 -12.74 11.30 10.14
C HIS A 238 -12.10 12.69 10.05
N ALA A 239 -12.30 13.39 8.95
CA ALA A 239 -11.79 14.75 8.78
C ALA A 239 -12.15 15.63 9.97
N GLY A 240 -11.13 16.17 10.64
CA GLY A 240 -11.28 17.04 11.82
C GLY A 240 -11.37 16.33 13.16
N ASP A 241 -11.39 14.99 13.21
CA ASP A 241 -11.40 14.24 14.45
C ASP A 241 -10.04 14.31 15.19
N LEU A 242 -10.06 13.90 16.46
CA LEU A 242 -8.88 13.92 17.34
C LEU A 242 -8.25 15.30 17.53
N GLY A 243 -9.01 16.39 17.27
CA GLY A 243 -8.50 17.75 17.34
C GLY A 243 -7.51 18.10 16.22
N HIS A 244 -7.36 17.23 15.22
CA HIS A 244 -6.68 17.56 13.97
C HIS A 244 -7.61 18.45 13.15
N PRO A 245 -7.15 19.61 12.69
CA PRO A 245 -8.04 20.59 12.06
C PRO A 245 -8.61 20.10 10.75
N TYR A 246 -7.97 19.19 10.07
CA TYR A 246 -8.45 18.62 8.82
C TYR A 246 -7.50 17.58 8.27
N GLU A 247 -7.95 16.36 8.05
CA GLU A 247 -7.30 15.44 7.12
C GLU A 247 -8.09 15.47 5.82
N GLU A 248 -7.48 15.93 4.78
CA GLU A 248 -7.98 15.79 3.42
C GLU A 248 -7.04 14.79 2.76
N GLY A 249 -7.53 13.55 2.64
CA GLY A 249 -6.74 12.49 2.07
C GLY A 249 -6.17 11.53 3.13
N HIS A 250 -4.88 11.57 3.34
CA HIS A 250 -4.18 10.64 4.21
C HIS A 250 -2.96 11.29 4.87
N GLY A 251 -2.33 10.58 5.77
CA GLY A 251 -1.07 10.97 6.40
C GLY A 251 -1.21 11.37 7.86
N CYS A 252 -2.30 12.03 8.26
CA CYS A 252 -2.44 12.54 9.61
C CYS A 252 -3.08 11.55 10.58
N LEU A 253 -4.08 10.77 10.17
CA LEU A 253 -4.90 9.94 11.04
C LEU A 253 -4.61 8.45 10.83
N LEU A 254 -4.94 7.63 11.84
CA LEU A 254 -4.68 6.18 11.86
C LEU A 254 -5.98 5.37 11.97
N PHE A 255 -7.07 5.89 11.42
CA PHE A 255 -8.34 5.16 11.32
C PHE A 255 -8.32 4.11 10.22
N ASP A 256 -9.26 3.16 10.27
CA ASP A 256 -9.35 2.12 9.24
C ASP A 256 -9.60 2.70 7.83
N ALA A 257 -10.19 3.89 7.70
CA ALA A 257 -10.29 4.60 6.43
C ALA A 257 -8.93 4.74 5.71
N THR A 258 -7.84 4.96 6.47
CA THR A 258 -6.48 5.09 5.94
C THR A 258 -5.59 3.87 6.17
N GLN A 259 -5.99 2.92 7.04
CA GLN A 259 -5.14 1.78 7.41
C GLN A 259 -5.64 0.44 6.87
N HIS A 260 -6.96 0.27 6.67
CA HIS A 260 -7.54 -0.96 6.19
C HIS A 260 -7.54 -1.02 4.67
N VAL A 261 -6.74 -1.91 4.12
CA VAL A 261 -6.39 -1.98 2.69
C VAL A 261 -6.72 -3.33 2.06
N PRO A 262 -6.97 -3.41 0.75
CA PRO A 262 -7.07 -4.67 0.05
C PRO A 262 -5.71 -5.38 0.00
N LEU A 263 -5.74 -6.70 0.13
CA LEU A 263 -4.62 -7.60 -0.12
C LEU A 263 -5.14 -8.89 -0.75
N VAL A 264 -4.63 -9.21 -1.92
CA VAL A 264 -4.93 -10.45 -2.64
C VAL A 264 -3.62 -11.11 -3.08
N ILE A 265 -3.50 -12.41 -2.84
CA ILE A 265 -2.37 -13.22 -3.32
C ILE A 265 -2.94 -14.34 -4.17
N SER A 266 -2.42 -14.54 -5.38
CA SER A 266 -2.81 -15.62 -6.28
C SER A 266 -1.60 -16.25 -6.97
N GLY A 267 -1.75 -17.47 -7.43
CA GLY A 267 -0.71 -18.17 -8.18
C GLY A 267 -0.53 -19.64 -7.77
N PRO A 268 0.53 -20.28 -8.26
CA PRO A 268 0.80 -21.69 -7.97
C PRO A 268 0.89 -21.98 -6.48
N GLY A 269 0.13 -22.93 -5.99
CA GLY A 269 0.12 -23.31 -4.56
C GLY A 269 -0.72 -22.39 -3.66
N VAL A 270 -1.37 -21.37 -4.22
CA VAL A 270 -2.32 -20.51 -3.50
C VAL A 270 -3.74 -21.00 -3.76
N PRO A 271 -4.60 -21.17 -2.73
CA PRO A 271 -5.99 -21.56 -2.91
C PRO A 271 -6.79 -20.57 -3.77
N VAL A 272 -7.67 -21.09 -4.61
CA VAL A 272 -8.49 -20.30 -5.53
C VAL A 272 -9.80 -19.89 -4.85
N GLY A 273 -10.15 -18.59 -4.93
CA GLY A 273 -11.42 -18.05 -4.45
C GLY A 273 -11.60 -18.11 -2.93
N MET A 274 -10.51 -18.15 -2.19
CA MET A 274 -10.54 -18.20 -0.72
C MET A 274 -10.59 -16.79 -0.13
N SER A 275 -11.36 -16.63 0.95
CA SER A 275 -11.37 -15.41 1.77
C SER A 275 -10.84 -15.73 3.16
N VAL A 276 -9.96 -14.87 3.68
CA VAL A 276 -9.38 -14.96 5.02
C VAL A 276 -9.78 -13.72 5.80
N ASP A 277 -10.55 -13.90 6.89
CA ASP A 277 -11.07 -12.82 7.73
C ASP A 277 -10.17 -12.53 8.94
N SER A 278 -9.15 -13.35 9.17
CA SER A 278 -8.14 -13.08 10.20
C SER A 278 -7.34 -11.83 9.84
N GLN A 279 -7.07 -10.98 10.84
CA GLN A 279 -6.26 -9.79 10.65
C GLN A 279 -4.82 -10.16 10.24
N VAL A 280 -4.38 -9.55 9.15
CA VAL A 280 -3.02 -9.63 8.62
C VAL A 280 -2.45 -8.23 8.41
N ARG A 281 -1.18 -8.11 8.06
CA ARG A 281 -0.50 -6.82 7.96
C ARG A 281 0.32 -6.76 6.68
N LEU A 282 0.53 -5.58 6.13
CA LEU A 282 1.40 -5.42 4.96
C LEU A 282 2.86 -5.84 5.23
N VAL A 283 3.32 -5.74 6.46
CA VAL A 283 4.65 -6.24 6.89
C VAL A 283 4.80 -7.76 6.71
N ASP A 284 3.69 -8.50 6.58
CA ASP A 284 3.65 -9.95 6.37
C ASP A 284 3.92 -10.35 4.91
N ILE A 285 3.89 -9.40 3.95
CA ILE A 285 4.02 -9.70 2.50
C ILE A 285 5.40 -10.27 2.18
N MET A 286 6.49 -9.60 2.56
CA MET A 286 7.85 -10.08 2.25
C MET A 286 8.11 -11.48 2.81
N PRO A 287 7.89 -11.78 4.11
CA PRO A 287 8.11 -13.13 4.63
C PRO A 287 7.21 -14.17 3.95
N THR A 288 5.98 -13.81 3.55
CA THR A 288 5.09 -14.70 2.81
C THR A 288 5.66 -15.09 1.45
N VAL A 289 6.15 -14.11 0.69
CA VAL A 289 6.75 -14.38 -0.64
C VAL A 289 8.00 -15.23 -0.52
N LEU A 290 8.88 -14.92 0.43
CA LEU A 290 10.09 -15.70 0.63
C LEU A 290 9.78 -17.15 1.03
N ASP A 291 8.83 -17.35 1.94
CA ASP A 291 8.40 -18.67 2.39
C ASP A 291 7.73 -19.47 1.26
N HIS A 292 6.80 -18.84 0.55
CA HIS A 292 6.08 -19.46 -0.58
C HIS A 292 7.04 -19.93 -1.69
N LEU A 293 8.12 -19.22 -1.91
CA LEU A 293 9.16 -19.57 -2.89
C LEU A 293 10.22 -20.54 -2.34
N GLY A 294 10.12 -20.93 -1.07
CA GLY A 294 11.13 -21.73 -0.40
C GLY A 294 12.50 -21.05 -0.26
N LEU A 295 12.51 -19.71 -0.24
CA LEU A 295 13.74 -18.93 -0.07
C LEU A 295 14.09 -18.78 1.41
N ALA A 296 15.36 -18.52 1.67
CA ALA A 296 15.84 -18.34 3.05
C ALA A 296 15.11 -17.18 3.74
N PRO A 297 14.58 -17.39 4.95
CA PRO A 297 13.91 -16.34 5.69
C PRO A 297 14.89 -15.21 6.04
N ARG A 298 14.34 -13.99 6.17
CA ARG A 298 15.06 -12.82 6.64
C ARG A 298 14.52 -12.38 7.99
N SER A 299 15.31 -11.63 8.74
CA SER A 299 14.82 -10.97 9.95
C SER A 299 13.66 -10.05 9.58
N SER A 300 12.47 -10.32 10.13
CA SER A 300 11.22 -9.65 9.80
C SER A 300 10.41 -9.39 11.08
N ASP A 301 9.58 -8.34 11.07
CA ASP A 301 8.50 -8.11 12.03
C ASP A 301 7.20 -8.75 11.55
N GLY A 302 7.14 -9.08 10.26
CA GLY A 302 6.09 -9.86 9.66
C GLY A 302 6.29 -11.37 9.85
N ALA A 303 5.24 -12.11 9.59
CA ALA A 303 5.24 -13.58 9.54
C ALA A 303 4.53 -14.06 8.27
N SER A 304 4.94 -15.21 7.75
CA SER A 304 4.34 -15.80 6.55
C SER A 304 2.83 -15.99 6.71
N LEU A 305 2.08 -15.71 5.65
CA LEU A 305 0.63 -15.96 5.54
C LEU A 305 0.32 -17.32 4.93
N THR A 306 1.33 -18.11 4.54
CA THR A 306 1.14 -19.41 3.87
C THR A 306 0.37 -20.41 4.75
N GLU A 307 0.51 -20.33 6.08
CA GLU A 307 -0.27 -21.14 7.01
C GLU A 307 -1.79 -20.91 6.89
N LEU A 308 -2.21 -19.71 6.45
CA LEU A 308 -3.62 -19.35 6.26
C LEU A 308 -4.19 -19.93 4.96
N PHE A 309 -3.33 -20.31 4.01
CA PHE A 309 -3.76 -20.96 2.75
C PHE A 309 -4.34 -22.35 2.95
N GLU A 310 -4.02 -23.01 4.04
CA GLU A 310 -4.55 -24.34 4.35
C GLU A 310 -5.92 -24.32 5.05
N GLY A 311 -6.58 -23.16 5.08
CA GLY A 311 -7.87 -22.97 5.77
C GLY A 311 -7.73 -22.80 7.27
N GLY A 312 -6.51 -22.54 7.74
CA GLY A 312 -6.22 -22.24 9.13
C GLY A 312 -6.84 -20.90 9.54
N THR A 313 -7.64 -20.90 10.60
CA THR A 313 -7.93 -19.68 11.35
C THR A 313 -6.66 -19.35 12.15
N GLY A 314 -5.74 -18.63 11.52
CA GLY A 314 -4.57 -18.11 12.22
C GLY A 314 -5.01 -17.19 13.34
N ALA A 315 -4.24 -17.13 14.43
CA ALA A 315 -4.47 -16.12 15.46
C ALA A 315 -4.42 -14.73 14.82
N SER A 316 -5.36 -13.86 15.19
CA SER A 316 -5.34 -12.45 14.80
C SER A 316 -3.97 -11.85 15.18
N ARG A 317 -3.34 -11.16 14.26
CA ARG A 317 -2.00 -10.58 14.47
C ARG A 317 -2.16 -9.13 14.90
N GLU A 318 -1.48 -8.73 15.97
CA GLU A 318 -1.45 -7.32 16.34
C GLU A 318 -0.86 -6.47 15.21
N ALA A 319 -1.60 -5.45 14.77
CA ALA A 319 -1.17 -4.52 13.75
C ALA A 319 -0.77 -3.20 14.41
N TYR A 320 0.51 -2.87 14.31
CA TYR A 320 1.06 -1.57 14.68
C TYR A 320 1.02 -0.63 13.48
N SER A 321 0.63 0.62 13.73
CA SER A 321 0.70 1.71 12.75
C SER A 321 1.23 2.98 13.41
N GLU A 322 1.87 3.84 12.62
CA GLU A 322 2.34 5.14 13.08
C GLU A 322 2.29 6.19 11.98
N THR A 323 2.22 7.46 12.38
CA THR A 323 2.44 8.59 11.48
C THR A 323 3.09 9.76 12.20
N TYR A 324 4.09 10.35 11.54
CA TYR A 324 4.75 11.59 11.97
C TYR A 324 4.30 12.79 11.16
N PHE A 325 3.46 12.58 10.16
CA PHE A 325 3.03 13.63 9.24
C PHE A 325 2.28 14.80 9.92
N PRO A 326 1.44 14.58 10.96
CA PRO A 326 0.84 15.69 11.71
C PRO A 326 1.90 16.63 12.29
N GLN A 327 2.95 16.07 12.89
CA GLN A 327 4.05 16.85 13.47
C GLN A 327 4.87 17.60 12.39
N GLU A 328 5.02 17.04 11.20
CA GLU A 328 5.66 17.71 10.06
C GLU A 328 4.81 18.88 9.56
N ARG A 329 3.49 18.71 9.48
CA ARG A 329 2.56 19.80 9.12
C ARG A 329 2.57 20.91 10.16
N ALA A 330 2.57 20.59 11.46
CA ALA A 330 2.68 21.56 12.54
C ALA A 330 3.98 22.38 12.46
N ALA A 331 5.09 21.75 12.11
CA ALA A 331 6.38 22.43 11.93
C ALA A 331 6.43 23.33 10.67
N ALA A 332 5.55 23.09 9.71
CA ALA A 332 5.50 23.81 8.44
C ALA A 332 4.49 24.97 8.40
N SER A 333 3.57 25.06 9.38
CA SER A 333 2.50 26.07 9.41
C SER A 333 2.10 26.42 10.84
N ASP A 334 1.95 27.72 11.10
CA ASP A 334 1.44 28.25 12.39
C ASP A 334 -0.05 27.93 12.60
N ASP A 335 -0.76 27.46 11.57
CA ASP A 335 -2.19 27.09 11.66
C ASP A 335 -2.41 25.79 12.47
N TYR A 336 -1.34 25.01 12.72
CA TYR A 336 -1.41 23.69 13.37
C TYR A 336 -0.36 23.52 14.48
N PRO A 337 -0.30 24.44 15.50
CA PRO A 337 0.86 24.55 16.38
C PRO A 337 1.11 23.32 17.29
N ASP A 338 0.11 22.47 17.52
CA ASP A 338 0.18 21.41 18.53
C ASP A 338 -0.07 19.98 18.02
N LEU A 339 -0.02 19.76 16.70
CA LEU A 339 -0.19 18.41 16.16
C LEU A 339 0.98 17.50 16.54
N LYS A 340 0.67 16.32 17.06
CA LYS A 340 1.63 15.29 17.49
C LYS A 340 1.65 14.13 16.50
N ALA A 341 2.77 13.41 16.49
CA ALA A 341 2.80 12.09 15.85
C ALA A 341 1.80 11.16 16.55
N LEU A 342 1.18 10.28 15.76
CA LEU A 342 0.24 9.28 16.24
C LEU A 342 0.83 7.88 16.10
N HIS A 343 0.44 7.03 17.04
CA HIS A 343 0.69 5.61 17.01
C HIS A 343 -0.62 4.87 17.23
N ALA A 344 -0.75 3.67 16.66
CA ALA A 344 -1.90 2.81 16.89
C ALA A 344 -1.51 1.35 17.01
N VAL A 345 -2.32 0.61 17.76
CA VAL A 345 -2.34 -0.85 17.76
C VAL A 345 -3.78 -1.31 17.55
N ARG A 346 -3.96 -2.20 16.58
CA ARG A 346 -5.22 -2.88 16.29
C ARG A 346 -5.06 -4.37 16.56
N ALA A 347 -5.86 -4.91 17.48
CA ALA A 347 -5.82 -6.31 17.90
C ALA A 347 -7.19 -6.76 18.42
N ASP A 348 -7.56 -8.00 18.14
CA ASP A 348 -8.75 -8.67 18.70
C ASP A 348 -10.04 -7.84 18.62
N GLY A 349 -10.28 -7.19 17.47
CA GLY A 349 -11.44 -6.33 17.24
C GLY A 349 -11.43 -5.01 18.01
N ARG A 350 -10.28 -4.61 18.52
CA ARG A 350 -10.07 -3.34 19.22
C ARG A 350 -8.96 -2.54 18.58
N LYS A 351 -9.04 -1.22 18.73
CA LYS A 351 -7.99 -0.30 18.29
C LYS A 351 -7.72 0.72 19.39
N VAL A 352 -6.45 1.00 19.62
CA VAL A 352 -6.00 2.08 20.48
C VAL A 352 -5.12 2.99 19.63
N ILE A 353 -5.43 4.28 19.63
CA ILE A 353 -4.63 5.34 19.01
C ILE A 353 -4.10 6.23 20.13
N TRP A 354 -2.83 6.64 20.08
CA TRP A 354 -2.28 7.56 21.06
C TRP A 354 -1.30 8.55 20.43
N GLU A 355 -1.23 9.73 21.03
CA GLU A 355 -0.22 10.72 20.67
C GLU A 355 1.17 10.29 21.20
N ALA A 356 2.21 10.69 20.49
CA ALA A 356 3.59 10.31 20.83
C ALA A 356 4.04 10.79 22.22
N ASP A 357 3.44 11.86 22.75
CA ASP A 357 3.71 12.36 24.11
C ASP A 357 2.86 11.67 25.19
N GLY A 358 1.96 10.78 24.80
CA GLY A 358 1.11 9.99 25.69
C GLY A 358 -0.02 10.74 26.39
N ARG A 359 -0.25 12.03 26.04
CA ARG A 359 -1.25 12.84 26.73
C ARG A 359 -2.68 12.49 26.35
N ARG A 360 -2.90 12.12 25.08
CA ARG A 360 -4.21 11.68 24.58
C ARG A 360 -4.15 10.26 24.07
N VAL A 361 -5.12 9.46 24.48
CA VAL A 361 -5.27 8.05 24.10
C VAL A 361 -6.75 7.79 23.81
N TRP A 362 -7.05 7.27 22.64
CA TRP A 362 -8.39 6.88 22.20
C TRP A 362 -8.47 5.38 22.06
N ALA A 363 -9.58 4.79 22.48
CA ALA A 363 -9.85 3.37 22.34
C ALA A 363 -11.19 3.13 21.63
N TYR A 364 -11.17 2.18 20.71
CA TYR A 364 -12.30 1.78 19.86
C TYR A 364 -12.56 0.29 20.01
N ASP A 365 -13.84 -0.08 20.05
CA ASP A 365 -14.32 -1.46 19.92
C ASP A 365 -14.85 -1.62 18.48
N LEU A 366 -14.04 -2.15 17.59
CA LEU A 366 -14.35 -2.23 16.17
C LEU A 366 -15.49 -3.20 15.85
N ALA A 367 -15.87 -4.08 16.80
CA ALA A 367 -17.02 -4.96 16.63
C ALA A 367 -18.34 -4.20 16.88
N ALA A 368 -18.32 -3.25 17.80
CA ALA A 368 -19.49 -2.41 18.14
C ALA A 368 -19.52 -1.09 17.34
N ASP A 369 -18.38 -0.59 16.94
CA ASP A 369 -18.14 0.68 16.25
C ASP A 369 -17.12 0.47 15.11
N PRO A 370 -17.53 -0.20 14.03
CA PRO A 370 -16.63 -0.49 12.90
C PRO A 370 -16.19 0.77 12.14
N ASP A 371 -16.94 1.86 12.26
CA ASP A 371 -16.64 3.14 11.63
C ASP A 371 -15.81 4.07 12.52
N GLU A 372 -15.44 3.62 13.74
CA GLU A 372 -14.58 4.34 14.68
C GLU A 372 -15.09 5.73 15.09
N LEU A 373 -16.43 5.93 15.12
CA LEU A 373 -17.07 7.23 15.41
C LEU A 373 -17.27 7.51 16.91
N GLY A 374 -17.18 6.49 17.75
CA GLY A 374 -17.49 6.54 19.18
C GLY A 374 -16.27 6.31 20.09
N GLY A 375 -15.08 6.69 19.66
CA GLY A 375 -13.84 6.47 20.43
C GLY A 375 -13.91 7.02 21.85
N ARG A 376 -13.54 6.17 22.84
CA ARG A 376 -13.44 6.58 24.24
C ARG A 376 -12.06 7.15 24.54
N VAL A 377 -12.00 8.40 24.97
CA VAL A 377 -10.77 9.00 25.50
C VAL A 377 -10.42 8.34 26.83
N LEU A 378 -9.21 7.77 26.96
CA LEU A 378 -8.73 7.10 28.16
C LEU A 378 -7.85 8.02 29.02
N VAL A 379 -7.17 8.99 28.43
CA VAL A 379 -6.35 10.00 29.10
C VAL A 379 -6.59 11.33 28.40
N SER A 380 -6.76 12.39 29.18
CA SER A 380 -6.85 13.77 28.67
C SER A 380 -5.88 14.67 29.44
N ASP A 381 -5.55 15.82 28.86
CA ASP A 381 -4.72 16.85 29.51
C ASP A 381 -5.32 17.38 30.84
N GLU A 382 -6.61 17.13 31.08
CA GLU A 382 -7.30 17.56 32.30
C GLU A 382 -7.03 16.62 33.49
N ASP A 383 -6.53 15.41 33.21
CA ASP A 383 -6.27 14.35 34.23
C ASP A 383 -4.77 14.15 34.52
N ALA A 384 -3.87 14.98 33.93
CA ALA A 384 -2.41 14.89 34.06
C ALA A 384 -1.81 15.88 35.06
#